data_bd38e263b121497aebdc62dbd2977e03
#
_entry.id   bd38e263b121497aebdc62dbd2977e03
#
_cell.length_a   1.000
_cell.length_b   1.000
_cell.length_c   1.000
_cell.angle_alpha   90.00
_cell.angle_beta   90.00
_cell.angle_gamma   90.00
#
_symmetry.space_group_name_H-M   'P 1'
#
loop_
_entity.id
_entity.type
_entity.pdbx_description
1 polymer ?
#
loop_
_entity_poly.entity_id
_entity_poly.type
_entity_poly.pdbx_seq_one_letter_code
_entity_poly.pdbx_strand_id
1 'polypeptide(L)'
;MFDSRRPMPAPTRPLRPGPGTGGRDSSPPSWAMSRRVSYRKRLVALFLALAALAAWLVVRAERSGVPAWRQRIAAAATSQVGYRTDPPATYCNQYSAYWGYGLADCGNHDLDEEWCADFAAWAWNQAHVPFAYGQQAGQISSAAISFYFWGVNHGTWHPAGSGYRPSPGDVAVYGLDVSGDSAVHVAVVTGYRAGDRGPDVVNGDGDRTGFSVVETGTDQYQADTGSSSVAPLAGYVAPLPPTG
;
A
#
# COMPACT_ATOMS: atom_id res chain seq x y z
N MET A 1 -29.47 16.05 60.14
CA MET A 1 -30.87 16.38 59.84
C MET A 1 -31.38 15.30 58.88
N PHE A 2 -32.20 14.39 59.43
CA PHE A 2 -32.75 13.20 58.79
C PHE A 2 -33.91 13.59 57.88
N ASP A 3 -33.99 13.09 56.65
CA ASP A 3 -35.27 12.98 55.95
C ASP A 3 -35.37 11.59 55.31
N SER A 4 -36.23 10.78 55.90
CA SER A 4 -36.60 9.41 55.57
C SER A 4 -37.90 9.46 54.77
N ARG A 5 -37.89 9.10 53.49
CA ARG A 5 -39.12 8.78 52.75
C ARG A 5 -39.06 7.33 52.24
N ARG A 6 -39.84 6.47 52.88
CA ARG A 6 -40.14 5.11 52.41
C ARG A 6 -41.16 5.18 51.26
N PRO A 7 -40.99 4.38 50.22
CA PRO A 7 -42.06 4.21 49.21
C PRO A 7 -43.08 3.18 49.68
N MET A 8 -44.35 3.45 49.38
CA MET A 8 -45.51 2.60 49.66
C MET A 8 -45.56 1.35 48.74
N PRO A 9 -46.16 0.23 49.22
CA PRO A 9 -46.33 -0.98 48.40
C PRO A 9 -47.41 -0.82 47.34
N ALA A 10 -47.16 -1.39 46.14
CA ALA A 10 -48.08 -1.44 45.04
C ALA A 10 -49.22 -2.45 45.23
N PRO A 11 -50.39 -2.22 44.66
CA PRO A 11 -51.57 -3.11 44.80
C PRO A 11 -51.42 -4.40 43.98
N THR A 12 -51.83 -5.51 44.63
CA THR A 12 -51.90 -6.86 44.05
C THR A 12 -52.98 -6.96 42.97
N ARG A 13 -52.60 -7.42 41.79
CA ARG A 13 -53.45 -7.67 40.64
C ARG A 13 -54.04 -9.11 40.72
N PRO A 14 -55.31 -9.34 40.44
CA PRO A 14 -55.91 -10.67 40.47
C PRO A 14 -55.42 -11.57 39.32
N LEU A 15 -55.24 -12.86 39.60
CA LEU A 15 -54.87 -13.93 38.67
C LEU A 15 -55.98 -14.15 37.62
N ARG A 16 -55.62 -14.11 36.38
CA ARG A 16 -56.46 -14.56 35.24
C ARG A 16 -56.33 -16.08 35.07
N PRO A 17 -57.40 -16.79 34.72
CA PRO A 17 -57.34 -18.22 34.43
C PRO A 17 -56.61 -18.49 33.15
N GLY A 18 -55.80 -19.55 33.09
CA GLY A 18 -54.92 -19.95 32.01
C GLY A 18 -55.72 -20.39 30.77
N PRO A 19 -55.22 -20.13 29.54
CA PRO A 19 -55.77 -20.66 28.33
C PRO A 19 -55.31 -22.11 28.08
N GLY A 20 -56.20 -22.90 27.54
CA GLY A 20 -56.08 -24.31 27.28
C GLY A 20 -54.88 -24.69 26.38
N THR A 21 -54.44 -25.91 26.57
CA THR A 21 -53.43 -26.62 25.79
C THR A 21 -53.94 -26.91 24.36
N GLY A 22 -53.75 -25.93 23.45
CA GLY A 22 -53.89 -26.15 22.01
C GLY A 22 -52.56 -26.63 21.47
N GLY A 23 -52.51 -27.85 20.93
CA GLY A 23 -51.33 -28.42 20.27
C GLY A 23 -50.87 -27.48 19.15
N ARG A 24 -49.64 -27.01 19.26
CA ARG A 24 -48.99 -26.24 18.21
C ARG A 24 -48.43 -27.21 17.18
N ASP A 25 -49.05 -27.23 16.03
CA ASP A 25 -48.50 -27.81 14.83
C ASP A 25 -47.18 -27.08 14.53
N SER A 26 -46.03 -27.78 14.64
CA SER A 26 -44.69 -27.21 14.56
C SER A 26 -44.15 -27.15 13.15
N SER A 27 -45.01 -27.08 12.14
CA SER A 27 -44.59 -26.93 10.75
C SER A 27 -44.08 -25.49 10.53
N PRO A 28 -42.86 -25.26 10.09
CA PRO A 28 -42.38 -23.92 9.84
C PRO A 28 -43.14 -23.29 8.68
N PRO A 29 -43.49 -21.99 8.77
CA PRO A 29 -44.31 -21.33 7.75
C PRO A 29 -43.57 -21.32 6.42
N SER A 30 -44.31 -21.56 5.33
CA SER A 30 -43.80 -21.73 3.95
C SER A 30 -42.91 -20.57 3.43
N TRP A 31 -43.09 -19.36 3.98
CA TRP A 31 -42.25 -18.21 3.66
C TRP A 31 -40.80 -18.32 4.17
N ALA A 32 -40.54 -19.09 5.22
CA ALA A 32 -39.19 -19.27 5.79
C ALA A 32 -38.29 -20.12 4.86
N MET A 33 -38.84 -21.07 4.14
CA MET A 33 -38.14 -21.88 3.15
C MET A 33 -37.76 -21.06 1.90
N SER A 34 -38.62 -20.18 1.44
CA SER A 34 -38.43 -19.34 0.25
C SER A 34 -37.23 -18.38 0.42
N ARG A 35 -37.05 -17.80 1.61
CA ARG A 35 -35.89 -16.88 1.90
C ARG A 35 -34.54 -17.60 1.90
N ARG A 36 -34.50 -18.84 2.41
CA ARG A 36 -33.22 -19.62 2.44
C ARG A 36 -32.75 -20.01 1.03
N VAL A 37 -33.65 -20.36 0.15
CA VAL A 37 -33.31 -20.69 -1.25
C VAL A 37 -32.85 -19.45 -2.01
N SER A 38 -33.45 -18.30 -1.79
CA SER A 38 -33.05 -17.04 -2.42
C SER A 38 -31.67 -16.59 -1.95
N TYR A 39 -31.32 -16.74 -0.66
CA TYR A 39 -30.05 -16.37 -0.10
C TYR A 39 -28.91 -17.24 -0.66
N ARG A 40 -29.11 -18.56 -0.73
CA ARG A 40 -28.12 -19.47 -1.33
C ARG A 40 -27.84 -19.14 -2.80
N LYS A 41 -28.86 -18.84 -3.59
CA LYS A 41 -28.70 -18.43 -5.00
C LYS A 41 -27.91 -17.13 -5.12
N ARG A 42 -28.14 -16.15 -4.24
CA ARG A 42 -27.38 -14.88 -4.21
C ARG A 42 -25.93 -15.08 -3.82
N LEU A 43 -25.63 -15.95 -2.84
CA LEU A 43 -24.27 -16.28 -2.45
C LEU A 43 -23.50 -17.00 -3.57
N VAL A 44 -24.14 -17.95 -4.25
CA VAL A 44 -23.55 -18.64 -5.40
C VAL A 44 -23.28 -17.64 -6.54
N ALA A 45 -24.22 -16.76 -6.84
CA ALA A 45 -24.02 -15.74 -7.87
C ALA A 45 -22.87 -14.76 -7.53
N LEU A 46 -22.76 -14.35 -6.26
CA LEU A 46 -21.68 -13.51 -5.79
C LEU A 46 -20.32 -14.22 -5.91
N PHE A 47 -20.28 -15.50 -5.51
CA PHE A 47 -19.04 -16.30 -5.61
C PHE A 47 -18.60 -16.49 -7.06
N LEU A 48 -19.54 -16.78 -7.97
CA LEU A 48 -19.23 -16.89 -9.40
C LEU A 48 -18.77 -15.55 -10.00
N ALA A 49 -19.37 -14.43 -9.59
CA ALA A 49 -18.96 -13.11 -10.03
C ALA A 49 -17.53 -12.77 -9.55
N LEU A 50 -17.19 -13.08 -8.30
CA LEU A 50 -15.86 -12.89 -7.75
C LEU A 50 -14.81 -13.81 -8.43
N ALA A 51 -15.17 -15.06 -8.68
CA ALA A 51 -14.30 -15.99 -9.42
C ALA A 51 -14.07 -15.53 -10.87
N ALA A 52 -15.11 -15.04 -11.55
CA ALA A 52 -15.00 -14.49 -12.90
C ALA A 52 -14.13 -13.21 -12.92
N LEU A 53 -14.28 -12.34 -11.93
CA LEU A 53 -13.45 -11.14 -11.80
C LEU A 53 -11.99 -11.51 -11.55
N ALA A 54 -11.73 -12.47 -10.67
CA ALA A 54 -10.38 -12.95 -10.41
C ALA A 54 -9.74 -13.56 -11.67
N ALA A 55 -10.47 -14.43 -12.39
CA ALA A 55 -10.02 -15.00 -13.65
C ALA A 55 -9.75 -13.92 -14.72
N TRP A 56 -10.62 -12.90 -14.82
CA TRP A 56 -10.43 -11.79 -15.73
C TRP A 56 -9.18 -10.96 -15.40
N LEU A 57 -8.92 -10.72 -14.10
CA LEU A 57 -7.73 -10.02 -13.64
C LEU A 57 -6.45 -10.81 -13.98
N VAL A 58 -6.45 -12.12 -13.79
CA VAL A 58 -5.32 -13.00 -14.16
C VAL A 58 -5.06 -12.94 -15.66
N VAL A 59 -6.10 -13.13 -16.49
CA VAL A 59 -5.98 -13.06 -17.96
C VAL A 59 -5.52 -11.70 -18.45
N ARG A 60 -5.96 -10.62 -17.79
CA ARG A 60 -5.52 -9.27 -18.11
C ARG A 60 -4.04 -9.05 -17.75
N ALA A 61 -3.60 -9.60 -16.62
CA ALA A 61 -2.19 -9.56 -16.20
C ALA A 61 -1.28 -10.30 -17.19
N GLU A 62 -1.69 -11.48 -17.63
CA GLU A 62 -0.93 -12.26 -18.64
C GLU A 62 -0.88 -11.54 -20.01
N ARG A 63 -1.93 -10.83 -20.41
CA ARG A 63 -1.98 -10.04 -21.66
C ARG A 63 -1.10 -8.80 -21.62
N SER A 64 -0.73 -8.30 -20.45
CA SER A 64 0.12 -7.12 -20.32
C SER A 64 1.58 -7.37 -20.70
N GLY A 65 2.00 -8.64 -20.83
CA GLY A 65 3.41 -9.01 -21.06
C GLY A 65 4.35 -8.67 -19.89
N VAL A 66 3.82 -8.09 -18.81
CA VAL A 66 4.58 -7.76 -17.61
C VAL A 66 4.61 -8.97 -16.68
N PRO A 67 5.80 -9.48 -16.28
CA PRO A 67 5.91 -10.60 -15.36
C PRO A 67 5.16 -10.38 -14.05
N ALA A 68 4.55 -11.43 -13.52
CA ALA A 68 3.72 -11.37 -12.30
C ALA A 68 4.49 -10.82 -11.08
N TRP A 69 5.79 -11.11 -10.96
CA TRP A 69 6.60 -10.60 -9.86
C TRP A 69 6.78 -9.07 -9.93
N ARG A 70 6.90 -8.46 -11.13
CA ARG A 70 6.92 -7.01 -11.30
C ARG A 70 5.59 -6.37 -10.91
N GLN A 71 4.48 -7.02 -11.25
CA GLN A 71 3.16 -6.58 -10.83
C GLN A 71 2.98 -6.65 -9.30
N ARG A 72 3.62 -7.63 -8.63
CA ARG A 72 3.63 -7.69 -7.16
C ARG A 72 4.35 -6.49 -6.53
N ILE A 73 5.48 -6.03 -7.11
CA ILE A 73 6.15 -4.81 -6.64
C ILE A 73 5.19 -3.61 -6.72
N ALA A 74 4.59 -3.38 -7.90
CA ALA A 74 3.67 -2.27 -8.10
C ALA A 74 2.43 -2.36 -7.18
N ALA A 75 1.90 -3.56 -6.99
CA ALA A 75 0.76 -3.80 -6.09
C ALA A 75 1.14 -3.55 -4.62
N ALA A 76 2.33 -3.98 -4.19
CA ALA A 76 2.82 -3.73 -2.85
C ALA A 76 2.92 -2.21 -2.60
N ALA A 77 3.57 -1.46 -3.51
CA ALA A 77 3.66 -0.02 -3.39
C ALA A 77 2.27 0.65 -3.37
N THR A 78 1.38 0.28 -4.29
CA THR A 78 0.03 0.86 -4.39
C THR A 78 -0.82 0.58 -3.15
N SER A 79 -0.65 -0.58 -2.51
CA SER A 79 -1.40 -0.93 -1.30
C SER A 79 -1.10 -0.01 -0.10
N GLN A 80 -0.01 0.73 -0.15
CA GLN A 80 0.43 1.62 0.92
C GLN A 80 -0.02 3.07 0.71
N VAL A 81 -0.64 3.41 -0.42
CA VAL A 81 -1.11 4.78 -0.70
C VAL A 81 -2.06 5.24 0.41
N GLY A 82 -1.74 6.39 0.97
CA GLY A 82 -2.45 6.96 2.12
C GLY A 82 -1.78 6.69 3.47
N TYR A 83 -0.73 5.85 3.54
CA TYR A 83 0.10 5.76 4.75
C TYR A 83 0.71 7.12 5.08
N ARG A 84 0.78 7.45 6.36
CA ARG A 84 1.35 8.68 6.91
C ARG A 84 2.27 8.33 8.07
N THR A 85 3.31 9.13 8.24
CA THR A 85 4.16 9.07 9.43
C THR A 85 3.37 9.32 10.71
N ASP A 86 3.81 8.73 11.80
CA ASP A 86 3.24 8.92 13.13
C ASP A 86 4.36 9.18 14.16
N PRO A 87 4.45 10.36 14.75
CA PRO A 87 3.55 11.52 14.61
C PRO A 87 3.54 12.15 13.21
N PRO A 88 2.42 12.78 12.78
CA PRO A 88 2.37 13.53 11.53
C PRO A 88 3.43 14.64 11.47
N ALA A 89 3.90 14.95 10.27
CA ALA A 89 4.94 15.95 10.01
C ALA A 89 6.30 15.62 10.67
N THR A 90 6.59 14.33 10.85
CA THR A 90 7.89 13.78 11.21
C THR A 90 8.36 12.85 10.11
N TYR A 91 9.60 12.33 10.23
CA TYR A 91 10.07 11.23 9.38
C TYR A 91 9.92 9.86 10.05
N CYS A 92 9.18 9.76 11.15
CA CYS A 92 8.91 8.52 11.86
C CYS A 92 8.07 7.56 11.01
N ASN A 93 8.66 6.47 10.54
CA ASN A 93 8.03 5.60 9.58
C ASN A 93 8.38 4.12 9.75
N GLN A 94 7.45 3.26 9.34
CA GLN A 94 7.60 1.80 9.44
C GLN A 94 8.61 1.21 8.44
N TYR A 95 8.96 1.91 7.36
CA TYR A 95 9.84 1.36 6.31
C TYR A 95 11.30 1.44 6.73
N SER A 96 11.75 2.55 7.32
CA SER A 96 13.06 2.65 7.96
C SER A 96 13.17 1.67 9.12
N ALA A 97 12.12 1.53 9.93
CA ALA A 97 12.07 0.53 11.00
C ALA A 97 12.16 -0.92 10.47
N TYR A 98 11.53 -1.20 9.33
CA TYR A 98 11.61 -2.52 8.68
C TYR A 98 13.07 -2.91 8.35
N TRP A 99 13.88 -1.96 7.93
CA TRP A 99 15.29 -2.18 7.64
C TRP A 99 16.20 -2.04 8.87
N GLY A 100 15.69 -1.50 9.96
CA GLY A 100 16.42 -1.24 11.19
C GLY A 100 17.41 -0.06 11.08
N TYR A 101 17.13 0.91 10.21
CA TYR A 101 17.91 2.12 10.02
C TYR A 101 17.05 3.34 10.36
N GLY A 102 17.64 4.29 11.10
CA GLY A 102 17.03 5.54 11.53
C GLY A 102 17.76 6.12 12.73
N LEU A 103 17.53 7.41 12.99
CA LEU A 103 18.28 8.17 13.99
C LEU A 103 17.67 8.11 15.40
N ALA A 104 16.38 7.77 15.53
CA ALA A 104 15.68 7.77 16.79
C ALA A 104 14.54 6.76 16.78
N ASP A 105 14.25 6.18 17.96
CA ASP A 105 12.99 5.47 18.22
C ASP A 105 11.87 6.51 18.41
N CYS A 106 10.84 6.39 17.59
CA CYS A 106 9.68 7.28 17.59
C CYS A 106 8.64 6.93 18.67
N GLY A 107 8.94 5.97 19.54
CA GLY A 107 8.05 5.54 20.63
C GLY A 107 6.93 4.58 20.19
N ASN A 108 6.82 4.28 18.90
CA ASN A 108 5.84 3.35 18.32
C ASN A 108 6.50 2.25 17.46
N HIS A 109 7.78 1.99 17.67
CA HIS A 109 8.65 1.11 16.88
C HIS A 109 9.00 1.61 15.48
N ASP A 110 8.56 2.79 15.07
CA ASP A 110 9.01 3.45 13.84
C ASP A 110 10.37 4.12 14.07
N LEU A 111 11.11 4.36 12.98
CA LEU A 111 12.39 5.06 13.02
C LEU A 111 12.33 6.35 12.21
N ASP A 112 13.07 7.37 12.67
CA ASP A 112 13.14 8.71 12.07
C ASP A 112 14.25 8.78 11.03
N GLU A 113 13.88 8.76 9.76
CA GLU A 113 14.77 8.80 8.59
C GLU A 113 13.99 9.31 7.36
N GLU A 114 14.68 9.94 6.40
CA GLU A 114 14.14 10.11 5.04
C GLU A 114 13.97 8.74 4.38
N TRP A 115 12.77 8.39 3.92
CA TRP A 115 12.43 6.99 3.68
C TRP A 115 11.92 6.66 2.26
N CYS A 116 12.15 7.53 1.29
CA CYS A 116 11.76 7.22 -0.09
C CYS A 116 12.46 5.97 -0.63
N ALA A 117 13.75 5.80 -0.34
CA ALA A 117 14.52 4.64 -0.74
C ALA A 117 14.17 3.40 0.08
N ASP A 118 13.90 3.55 1.38
CA ASP A 118 13.46 2.47 2.25
C ASP A 118 12.13 1.88 1.79
N PHE A 119 11.20 2.73 1.40
CA PHE A 119 9.92 2.33 0.84
C PHE A 119 10.08 1.58 -0.50
N ALA A 120 10.89 2.10 -1.41
CA ALA A 120 11.11 1.47 -2.71
C ALA A 120 11.81 0.09 -2.55
N ALA A 121 12.79 -0.01 -1.66
CA ALA A 121 13.45 -1.25 -1.31
C ALA A 121 12.47 -2.24 -0.65
N TRP A 122 11.61 -1.77 0.26
CA TRP A 122 10.56 -2.57 0.87
C TRP A 122 9.62 -3.16 -0.20
N ALA A 123 9.17 -2.36 -1.16
CA ALA A 123 8.31 -2.82 -2.25
C ALA A 123 8.99 -3.91 -3.10
N TRP A 124 10.29 -3.75 -3.41
CA TRP A 124 11.09 -4.77 -4.10
C TRP A 124 11.19 -6.06 -3.28
N ASN A 125 11.41 -5.94 -1.98
CA ASN A 125 11.50 -7.08 -1.08
C ASN A 125 10.19 -7.90 -1.00
N GLN A 126 9.02 -7.23 -1.09
CA GLN A 126 7.71 -7.93 -1.13
C GLN A 126 7.55 -8.85 -2.35
N ALA A 127 8.34 -8.64 -3.39
CA ALA A 127 8.37 -9.48 -4.59
C ALA A 127 9.62 -10.37 -4.69
N HIS A 128 10.44 -10.43 -3.62
CA HIS A 128 11.67 -11.22 -3.53
C HIS A 128 12.70 -10.84 -4.59
N VAL A 129 12.81 -9.56 -4.96
CA VAL A 129 13.91 -9.07 -5.80
C VAL A 129 15.23 -9.33 -5.07
N PRO A 130 16.24 -9.93 -5.74
CA PRO A 130 17.53 -10.20 -5.10
C PRO A 130 18.37 -8.92 -5.00
N PHE A 131 18.50 -8.39 -3.79
CA PHE A 131 19.43 -7.31 -3.44
C PHE A 131 19.82 -7.42 -1.97
N ALA A 132 20.93 -6.80 -1.61
CA ALA A 132 21.31 -6.60 -0.21
C ALA A 132 20.94 -5.17 0.20
N TYR A 133 20.37 -5.03 1.40
CA TYR A 133 20.11 -3.74 2.02
C TYR A 133 21.14 -3.45 3.11
N GLY A 134 21.73 -2.25 3.10
CA GLY A 134 22.72 -1.84 4.10
C GLY A 134 23.55 -0.65 3.63
N GLN A 135 24.56 -0.31 4.43
CA GLN A 135 25.42 0.86 4.19
C GLN A 135 26.74 0.54 3.45
N GLN A 136 26.91 -0.70 2.97
CA GLN A 136 28.11 -1.07 2.23
C GLN A 136 27.99 -0.66 0.76
N ALA A 137 29.12 -0.37 0.13
CA ALA A 137 29.17 -0.01 -1.29
C ALA A 137 28.50 -1.09 -2.16
N GLY A 138 27.61 -0.67 -3.07
CA GLY A 138 26.87 -1.54 -3.97
C GLY A 138 25.59 -2.15 -3.38
N GLN A 139 25.29 -1.90 -2.12
CA GLN A 139 23.98 -2.24 -1.53
C GLN A 139 22.97 -1.09 -1.76
N ILE A 140 21.70 -1.42 -1.71
CA ILE A 140 20.64 -0.43 -1.57
C ILE A 140 20.60 0.01 -0.10
N SER A 141 20.39 1.30 0.14
CA SER A 141 20.34 1.90 1.47
C SER A 141 19.21 2.94 1.54
N SER A 142 19.06 3.64 2.66
CA SER A 142 18.15 4.78 2.82
C SER A 142 18.42 5.94 1.86
N ALA A 143 19.64 6.05 1.33
CA ALA A 143 19.99 7.09 0.36
C ALA A 143 19.42 6.80 -1.02
N ALA A 144 18.66 7.73 -1.58
CA ALA A 144 18.04 7.63 -2.92
C ALA A 144 19.04 7.27 -4.04
N ILE A 145 20.26 7.82 -3.98
CA ILE A 145 21.31 7.53 -4.97
C ILE A 145 21.78 6.07 -4.97
N SER A 146 21.55 5.33 -3.90
CA SER A 146 21.95 3.91 -3.81
C SER A 146 21.29 3.06 -4.91
N PHE A 147 20.06 3.40 -5.32
CA PHE A 147 19.40 2.75 -6.45
C PHE A 147 20.13 2.98 -7.76
N TYR A 148 20.62 4.20 -8.03
CA TYR A 148 21.41 4.48 -9.20
C TYR A 148 22.68 3.61 -9.23
N PHE A 149 23.47 3.59 -8.16
CA PHE A 149 24.70 2.79 -8.11
C PHE A 149 24.40 1.29 -8.24
N TRP A 150 23.36 0.82 -7.56
CA TRP A 150 22.94 -0.57 -7.70
C TRP A 150 22.56 -0.90 -9.14
N GLY A 151 21.79 -0.04 -9.81
CA GLY A 151 21.39 -0.20 -11.19
C GLY A 151 22.57 -0.21 -12.17
N VAL A 152 23.55 0.68 -11.97
CA VAL A 152 24.80 0.71 -12.77
C VAL A 152 25.58 -0.58 -12.58
N ASN A 153 25.77 -1.02 -11.33
CA ASN A 153 26.55 -2.21 -11.02
C ASN A 153 25.93 -3.50 -11.57
N HIS A 154 24.60 -3.53 -11.75
CA HIS A 154 23.86 -4.69 -12.27
C HIS A 154 23.46 -4.54 -13.75
N GLY A 155 23.86 -3.44 -14.41
CA GLY A 155 23.52 -3.18 -15.82
C GLY A 155 22.03 -2.96 -16.05
N THR A 156 21.30 -2.48 -15.05
CA THR A 156 19.85 -2.26 -15.09
C THR A 156 19.45 -0.77 -14.99
N TRP A 157 20.44 0.13 -15.01
CA TRP A 157 20.20 1.57 -15.10
C TRP A 157 19.86 2.00 -16.52
N HIS A 158 18.79 2.75 -16.67
CA HIS A 158 18.28 3.30 -17.92
C HIS A 158 18.11 4.82 -17.81
N PRO A 159 19.02 5.63 -18.39
CA PRO A 159 18.90 7.08 -18.33
C PRO A 159 17.59 7.59 -18.96
N ALA A 160 17.07 8.67 -18.44
CA ALA A 160 15.96 9.39 -19.05
C ALA A 160 16.33 9.80 -20.48
N GLY A 161 15.37 9.69 -21.41
CA GLY A 161 15.61 9.98 -22.82
C GLY A 161 16.35 8.89 -23.60
N SER A 162 16.76 7.77 -23.00
CA SER A 162 17.41 6.63 -23.68
C SER A 162 16.47 5.83 -24.61
N GLY A 163 15.17 6.14 -24.62
CA GLY A 163 14.15 5.35 -25.30
C GLY A 163 13.66 4.14 -24.49
N TYR A 164 14.20 3.91 -23.29
CA TYR A 164 13.70 2.89 -22.38
C TYR A 164 12.25 3.20 -21.98
N ARG A 165 11.40 2.17 -22.00
CA ARG A 165 10.03 2.26 -21.50
C ARG A 165 9.97 1.60 -20.13
N PRO A 166 9.71 2.36 -19.05
CA PRO A 166 9.65 1.78 -17.74
C PRO A 166 8.47 0.81 -17.61
N SER A 167 8.67 -0.20 -16.81
CA SER A 167 7.69 -1.23 -16.50
C SER A 167 7.30 -1.18 -15.02
N PRO A 168 6.12 -1.67 -14.64
CA PRO A 168 5.77 -1.83 -13.24
C PRO A 168 6.90 -2.49 -12.44
N GLY A 169 7.21 -1.94 -11.29
CA GLY A 169 8.29 -2.39 -10.41
C GLY A 169 9.65 -1.77 -10.66
N ASP A 170 9.86 -1.02 -11.74
CA ASP A 170 11.05 -0.18 -11.87
C ASP A 170 11.05 0.90 -10.79
N VAL A 171 12.24 1.41 -10.45
CA VAL A 171 12.40 2.56 -9.57
C VAL A 171 12.85 3.75 -10.39
N ALA A 172 12.04 4.80 -10.39
CA ALA A 172 12.38 6.10 -10.98
C ALA A 172 13.30 6.86 -10.03
N VAL A 173 14.36 7.48 -10.55
CA VAL A 173 15.35 8.26 -9.79
C VAL A 173 15.26 9.72 -10.24
N TYR A 174 15.15 10.64 -9.29
CA TYR A 174 14.98 12.07 -9.54
C TYR A 174 16.12 12.89 -8.95
N GLY A 175 16.48 13.98 -9.64
CA GLY A 175 17.47 14.94 -9.17
C GLY A 175 18.83 14.33 -8.92
N LEU A 176 19.28 13.42 -9.81
CA LEU A 176 20.56 12.74 -9.69
C LEU A 176 21.72 13.71 -9.91
N ASP A 177 22.61 13.80 -8.94
CA ASP A 177 23.94 14.42 -9.03
C ASP A 177 25.02 13.40 -8.68
N VAL A 178 25.59 12.78 -9.71
CA VAL A 178 26.66 11.76 -9.53
C VAL A 178 27.92 12.37 -8.96
N SER A 179 28.20 13.65 -9.27
CA SER A 179 29.39 14.36 -8.79
C SER A 179 29.28 14.73 -7.31
N GLY A 180 28.05 15.02 -6.85
CA GLY A 180 27.70 15.29 -5.47
C GLY A 180 27.32 14.05 -4.66
N ASP A 181 27.42 12.86 -5.25
CA ASP A 181 27.03 11.58 -4.62
C ASP A 181 25.61 11.63 -4.02
N SER A 182 24.65 12.20 -4.78
CA SER A 182 23.28 12.42 -4.31
C SER A 182 22.20 12.18 -5.36
N ALA A 183 21.00 11.84 -4.90
CA ALA A 183 19.76 11.93 -5.65
C ALA A 183 18.67 12.46 -4.71
N VAL A 184 17.78 13.28 -5.26
CA VAL A 184 16.75 13.94 -4.44
C VAL A 184 15.67 12.97 -3.98
N HIS A 185 15.27 12.03 -4.87
CA HIS A 185 14.15 11.15 -4.58
C HIS A 185 14.16 9.89 -5.44
N VAL A 186 13.47 8.86 -4.96
CA VAL A 186 13.11 7.67 -5.74
C VAL A 186 11.63 7.32 -5.56
N ALA A 187 11.03 6.74 -6.62
CA ALA A 187 9.64 6.30 -6.61
C ALA A 187 9.47 4.97 -7.34
N VAL A 188 8.48 4.18 -6.94
CA VAL A 188 8.15 2.90 -7.58
C VAL A 188 7.23 3.12 -8.77
N VAL A 189 7.64 2.70 -9.97
CA VAL A 189 6.79 2.73 -11.16
C VAL A 189 5.66 1.70 -11.02
N THR A 190 4.43 2.15 -11.21
CA THR A 190 3.23 1.31 -11.16
C THR A 190 2.58 1.13 -12.53
N GLY A 191 2.85 2.03 -13.48
CA GLY A 191 2.33 1.96 -14.83
C GLY A 191 3.05 2.89 -15.78
N TYR A 192 2.92 2.62 -17.08
CA TYR A 192 3.33 3.51 -18.17
C TYR A 192 2.49 3.19 -19.39
N ARG A 193 1.80 4.19 -19.94
CA ARG A 193 1.01 4.04 -21.16
C ARG A 193 1.68 4.77 -22.31
N ALA A 194 1.57 4.19 -23.50
CA ALA A 194 2.05 4.87 -24.71
C ALA A 194 1.26 6.18 -24.90
N GLY A 195 1.98 7.30 -24.97
CA GLY A 195 1.40 8.64 -25.08
C GLY A 195 1.34 9.42 -23.77
N ASP A 196 1.60 8.80 -22.63
CA ASP A 196 1.77 9.51 -21.36
C ASP A 196 3.07 10.32 -21.38
N ARG A 197 3.07 11.44 -20.65
CA ARG A 197 4.26 12.28 -20.51
C ARG A 197 5.33 11.65 -19.62
N GLY A 198 4.95 10.66 -18.81
CA GLY A 198 5.80 9.93 -17.89
C GLY A 198 5.09 8.73 -17.26
N PRO A 199 5.77 7.95 -16.40
CA PRO A 199 5.18 6.82 -15.69
C PRO A 199 4.22 7.28 -14.60
N ASP A 200 3.23 6.42 -14.29
CA ASP A 200 2.55 6.46 -13.01
C ASP A 200 3.50 5.90 -11.95
N VAL A 201 3.67 6.60 -10.83
CA VAL A 201 4.54 6.17 -9.73
C VAL A 201 3.81 6.22 -8.39
N VAL A 202 4.34 5.49 -7.41
CA VAL A 202 4.02 5.64 -5.99
C VAL A 202 5.28 6.07 -5.27
N ASN A 203 5.18 7.21 -4.59
CA ASN A 203 6.23 7.80 -3.78
C ASN A 203 6.07 7.35 -2.32
N GLY A 204 7.13 6.85 -1.70
CA GLY A 204 7.28 6.91 -0.25
C GLY A 204 7.91 8.24 0.12
N ASP A 205 7.62 8.75 1.29
CA ASP A 205 8.11 10.06 1.74
C ASP A 205 7.72 11.20 0.78
N GLY A 206 6.50 11.13 0.25
CA GLY A 206 5.93 12.20 -0.54
C GLY A 206 5.49 13.35 0.37
N ASP A 207 5.66 14.59 -0.09
CA ASP A 207 5.42 15.77 0.76
C ASP A 207 4.52 16.84 0.11
N ARG A 208 3.64 16.45 -0.81
CA ARG A 208 2.75 17.44 -1.44
C ARG A 208 1.76 18.11 -0.47
N THR A 209 1.62 17.59 0.72
CA THR A 209 0.67 18.08 1.74
C THR A 209 1.35 18.62 3.00
N GLY A 210 2.69 18.72 3.03
CA GLY A 210 3.46 19.04 4.25
C GLY A 210 3.46 17.90 5.27
N PHE A 211 3.16 16.68 4.82
CA PHE A 211 3.21 15.45 5.62
C PHE A 211 3.96 14.39 4.84
N SER A 212 4.89 13.74 5.48
CA SER A 212 5.57 12.58 4.93
C SER A 212 4.60 11.42 4.74
N VAL A 213 4.28 11.07 3.48
CA VAL A 213 3.18 10.17 3.12
C VAL A 213 3.57 9.22 1.99
N VAL A 214 2.80 8.12 1.81
CA VAL A 214 2.81 7.35 0.56
C VAL A 214 1.73 7.92 -0.37
N GLU A 215 2.13 8.41 -1.52
CA GLU A 215 1.23 9.04 -2.48
C GLU A 215 1.51 8.65 -3.95
N THR A 216 0.52 8.85 -4.81
CA THR A 216 0.71 8.70 -6.26
C THR A 216 1.34 9.93 -6.88
N GLY A 217 2.19 9.74 -7.90
CA GLY A 217 2.85 10.79 -8.66
C GLY A 217 2.99 10.46 -10.12
N THR A 218 3.70 11.31 -10.83
CA THR A 218 4.05 11.17 -12.25
C THR A 218 5.56 11.31 -12.45
N ASP A 219 6.01 11.62 -13.66
CA ASP A 219 7.42 11.74 -14.06
C ASP A 219 8.21 12.89 -13.41
N GLN A 220 7.56 13.71 -12.60
CA GLN A 220 8.21 14.83 -11.91
C GLN A 220 7.96 14.72 -10.40
N TYR A 221 9.03 14.75 -9.65
CA TYR A 221 8.97 14.89 -8.20
C TYR A 221 9.17 16.36 -7.82
N GLN A 222 8.18 16.91 -7.17
CA GLN A 222 8.25 18.25 -6.60
C GLN A 222 8.63 18.11 -5.13
N ALA A 223 9.91 18.36 -4.83
CA ALA A 223 10.35 18.42 -3.45
C ALA A 223 9.69 19.63 -2.76
N ASP A 224 9.04 19.40 -1.65
CA ASP A 224 8.40 20.46 -0.86
C ASP A 224 9.42 21.12 0.07
N THR A 225 10.46 21.69 -0.54
CA THR A 225 11.47 22.48 0.19
C THR A 225 11.07 23.95 0.31
N GLY A 226 9.79 24.31 0.03
CA GLY A 226 9.38 25.71 -0.10
C GLY A 226 9.99 26.39 -1.32
N SER A 227 10.75 25.66 -2.11
CA SER A 227 11.32 26.06 -3.38
C SER A 227 10.49 25.48 -4.51
N SER A 228 10.16 26.26 -5.52
CA SER A 228 9.46 25.79 -6.73
C SER A 228 10.31 24.89 -7.65
N SER A 229 11.39 24.30 -7.14
CA SER A 229 12.29 23.44 -7.92
C SER A 229 11.73 22.03 -8.02
N VAL A 230 11.33 21.67 -9.23
CA VAL A 230 10.98 20.29 -9.58
C VAL A 230 12.29 19.50 -9.79
N ALA A 231 12.47 18.40 -9.08
CA ALA A 231 13.58 17.49 -9.33
C ALA A 231 13.32 16.71 -10.64
N PRO A 232 14.16 16.88 -11.68
CA PRO A 232 13.91 16.22 -12.96
C PRO A 232 14.16 14.71 -12.83
N LEU A 233 13.38 13.93 -13.58
CA LEU A 233 13.62 12.50 -13.74
C LEU A 233 15.00 12.29 -14.40
N ALA A 234 15.87 11.54 -13.73
CA ALA A 234 17.21 11.18 -14.22
C ALA A 234 17.19 9.85 -14.99
N GLY A 235 16.34 8.91 -14.60
CA GLY A 235 16.22 7.61 -15.25
C GLY A 235 15.52 6.57 -14.37
N TYR A 236 15.70 5.30 -14.74
CA TYR A 236 15.03 4.17 -14.11
C TYR A 236 16.03 3.06 -13.76
N VAL A 237 15.75 2.37 -12.69
CA VAL A 237 16.45 1.15 -12.29
C VAL A 237 15.48 -0.02 -12.40
N ALA A 238 15.78 -0.97 -13.28
CA ALA A 238 14.96 -2.17 -13.42
C ALA A 238 15.37 -3.22 -12.36
N PRO A 239 14.40 -3.83 -11.64
CA PRO A 239 14.71 -4.89 -10.70
C PRO A 239 15.16 -6.17 -11.41
N LEU A 240 16.04 -6.92 -10.78
CA LEU A 240 16.39 -8.27 -11.21
C LEU A 240 15.24 -9.25 -10.91
N PRO A 241 15.06 -10.29 -11.75
CA PRO A 241 14.06 -11.30 -11.47
C PRO A 241 14.39 -12.06 -10.17
N PRO A 242 13.37 -12.46 -9.39
CA PRO A 242 13.56 -13.33 -8.25
C PRO A 242 14.27 -14.62 -8.67
N THR A 243 15.28 -15.04 -7.88
CA THR A 243 15.86 -16.38 -7.99
C THR A 243 14.86 -17.37 -7.45
N GLY A 244 14.36 -18.28 -8.31
CA GLY A 244 13.37 -19.31 -7.95
C GLY A 244 13.89 -20.32 -6.94
#